data_38c56474834fa86f1084f3bad675c956
#
_entry.id   38c56474834fa86f1084f3bad675c956
#
_cell.length_a   1.000
_cell.length_b   1.000
_cell.length_c   1.000
_cell.angle_alpha   90.00
_cell.angle_beta   90.00
_cell.angle_gamma   90.00
#
_symmetry.space_group_name_H-M   'P 1'
#
loop_
_entity.id
_entity.type
_entity.pdbx_description
1 polymer ?
#
loop_
_entity_poly.entity_id
_entity_poly.type
_entity_poly.pdbx_seq_one_letter_code
_entity_poly.pdbx_strand_id
1 'polypeptide(L)'
;MKRTALRLPEAGGPQQDQYRIAGCQARPLRLLLLGESTVAGVGVASQQQALAGQLAAQLAQRLGRSVEWQAIGSNGARARDCLSALIPKVQGDWDLAVLVLGVNDTTHLTTRWRWRREIGQLLESLQARSQRLLLCGVPPVGEFAALPQPLRGWFGLRASLLDGDLRDLARRKNCLHVPVVAGLQPELLAADGYHPSALGYRQWAGLLADQLLADGSF
;
A
#
# COMPACT_ATOMS: atom_id res chain seq x y z
N MET A 1 -12.60 25.74 18.89
CA MET A 1 -13.28 24.45 18.62
C MET A 1 -12.23 23.45 18.16
N LYS A 2 -11.99 22.36 18.89
CA LYS A 2 -11.16 21.24 18.40
C LYS A 2 -11.91 20.59 17.24
N ARG A 3 -11.46 20.76 16.01
CA ARG A 3 -11.95 19.98 14.88
C ARG A 3 -11.56 18.53 15.15
N THR A 4 -12.51 17.70 15.54
CA THR A 4 -12.33 16.24 15.51
C THR A 4 -12.05 15.87 14.06
N ALA A 5 -10.88 15.26 13.78
CA ALA A 5 -10.57 14.80 12.44
C ALA A 5 -11.65 13.82 11.97
N LEU A 6 -12.16 14.05 10.77
CA LEU A 6 -13.14 13.15 10.15
C LEU A 6 -12.52 11.75 10.04
N ARG A 7 -13.20 10.74 10.56
CA ARG A 7 -12.77 9.35 10.44
C ARG A 7 -13.64 8.66 9.39
N LEU A 8 -13.01 8.24 8.29
CA LEU A 8 -13.67 7.48 7.26
C LEU A 8 -13.62 5.98 7.58
N PRO A 9 -14.66 5.21 7.21
CA PRO A 9 -14.66 3.75 7.37
C PRO A 9 -13.70 3.08 6.39
N GLU A 10 -13.37 1.83 6.65
CA GLU A 10 -12.77 0.94 5.67
C GLU A 10 -13.76 0.64 4.55
N ALA A 11 -13.25 0.31 3.35
CA ALA A 11 -14.09 0.00 2.20
C ALA A 11 -14.94 -1.25 2.44
N GLY A 12 -16.18 -1.20 1.98
CA GLY A 12 -17.07 -2.36 1.96
C GLY A 12 -16.74 -3.36 0.84
N GLY A 13 -17.47 -4.47 0.86
CA GLY A 13 -17.34 -5.54 -0.14
C GLY A 13 -16.26 -6.58 0.16
N PRO A 14 -16.06 -7.54 -0.74
CA PRO A 14 -15.12 -8.64 -0.53
C PRO A 14 -13.68 -8.12 -0.55
N GLN A 15 -12.84 -8.63 0.36
CA GLN A 15 -11.41 -8.34 0.42
C GLN A 15 -10.60 -9.19 -0.56
N GLN A 16 -11.25 -9.95 -1.41
CA GLN A 16 -10.66 -10.74 -2.50
C GLN A 16 -11.63 -10.82 -3.66
N ASP A 17 -11.12 -10.73 -4.87
CA ASP A 17 -11.91 -10.79 -6.11
C ASP A 17 -10.99 -11.08 -7.30
N GLN A 18 -11.54 -11.13 -8.51
CA GLN A 18 -10.81 -11.34 -9.75
C GLN A 18 -11.20 -10.31 -10.80
N TYR A 19 -10.20 -9.66 -11.40
CA TYR A 19 -10.40 -8.92 -12.64
C TYR A 19 -10.16 -9.85 -13.83
N ARG A 20 -11.21 -10.12 -14.62
CA ARG A 20 -11.17 -11.08 -15.72
C ARG A 20 -10.91 -10.40 -17.06
N ILE A 21 -10.04 -10.98 -17.85
CA ILE A 21 -9.84 -10.64 -19.26
C ILE A 21 -10.54 -11.71 -20.12
N ALA A 22 -11.51 -11.27 -20.93
CA ALA A 22 -12.28 -12.17 -21.80
C ALA A 22 -11.34 -12.89 -22.80
N GLY A 23 -11.56 -14.18 -22.98
CA GLY A 23 -10.76 -15.02 -23.90
C GLY A 23 -9.36 -15.38 -23.40
N CYS A 24 -8.90 -14.87 -22.27
CA CYS A 24 -7.59 -15.22 -21.71
C CYS A 24 -7.63 -16.63 -21.12
N GLN A 25 -6.78 -17.53 -21.65
CA GLN A 25 -6.62 -18.90 -21.17
C GLN A 25 -5.45 -19.05 -20.17
N ALA A 26 -4.62 -18.01 -20.02
CA ALA A 26 -3.52 -18.07 -19.08
C ALA A 26 -4.02 -18.12 -17.63
N ARG A 27 -3.30 -18.82 -16.76
CA ARG A 27 -3.54 -18.80 -15.31
C ARG A 27 -3.60 -17.35 -14.82
N PRO A 28 -4.59 -16.96 -14.00
CA PRO A 28 -4.61 -15.62 -13.42
C PRO A 28 -3.32 -15.29 -12.66
N LEU A 29 -2.90 -14.04 -12.75
CA LEU A 29 -1.85 -13.50 -11.88
C LEU A 29 -2.43 -13.37 -10.47
N ARG A 30 -1.73 -13.87 -9.45
CA ARG A 30 -2.15 -13.79 -8.05
C ARG A 30 -1.46 -12.63 -7.35
N LEU A 31 -2.24 -11.63 -6.95
CA LEU A 31 -1.82 -10.38 -6.35
C LEU A 31 -2.25 -10.28 -4.89
N LEU A 32 -1.31 -10.12 -3.97
CA LEU A 32 -1.57 -9.84 -2.56
C LEU A 32 -1.22 -8.37 -2.24
N LEU A 33 -2.11 -7.66 -1.57
CA LEU A 33 -1.76 -6.41 -0.89
C LEU A 33 -1.84 -6.62 0.62
N LEU A 34 -0.81 -6.19 1.33
CA LEU A 34 -0.75 -6.24 2.80
C LEU A 34 -0.38 -4.86 3.34
N GLY A 35 -1.12 -4.38 4.36
CA GLY A 35 -0.77 -3.09 4.92
C GLY A 35 -1.81 -2.40 5.79
N GLU A 36 -1.74 -1.07 5.78
CA GLU A 36 -2.54 -0.20 6.65
C GLU A 36 -3.86 0.26 5.99
N SER A 37 -4.38 1.41 6.38
CA SER A 37 -5.68 1.96 5.97
C SER A 37 -5.90 2.02 4.46
N THR A 38 -4.87 2.27 3.67
CA THR A 38 -4.95 2.32 2.21
C THR A 38 -5.19 0.95 1.57
N VAL A 39 -4.71 -0.12 2.21
CA VAL A 39 -5.05 -1.50 1.81
C VAL A 39 -6.44 -1.90 2.31
N ALA A 40 -6.85 -1.40 3.48
CA ALA A 40 -8.22 -1.54 3.98
C ALA A 40 -9.24 -0.71 3.18
N GLY A 41 -8.78 0.14 2.25
CA GLY A 41 -9.61 0.91 1.35
C GLY A 41 -10.28 2.11 2.00
N VAL A 42 -9.68 2.71 3.04
CA VAL A 42 -10.21 3.94 3.63
C VAL A 42 -10.22 5.06 2.59
N GLY A 43 -11.33 5.78 2.47
CA GLY A 43 -11.52 6.86 1.50
C GLY A 43 -12.40 6.52 0.31
N VAL A 44 -12.77 5.24 0.13
CA VAL A 44 -13.65 4.78 -0.96
C VAL A 44 -14.74 3.83 -0.43
N ALA A 45 -15.79 3.65 -1.23
CA ALA A 45 -16.95 2.86 -0.82
C ALA A 45 -16.73 1.34 -0.94
N SER A 46 -15.88 0.88 -1.86
CA SER A 46 -15.66 -0.55 -2.12
C SER A 46 -14.20 -0.90 -2.36
N GLN A 47 -13.86 -2.15 -2.09
CA GLN A 47 -12.51 -2.68 -2.32
C GLN A 47 -12.09 -2.66 -3.80
N GLN A 48 -13.04 -2.72 -4.74
CA GLN A 48 -12.75 -2.55 -6.17
C GLN A 48 -12.24 -1.13 -6.50
N GLN A 49 -12.67 -0.13 -5.72
CA GLN A 49 -12.20 1.26 -5.87
C GLN A 49 -10.92 1.55 -5.08
N ALA A 50 -10.56 0.68 -4.12
CA ALA A 50 -9.33 0.77 -3.34
C ALA A 50 -8.11 0.30 -4.14
N LEU A 51 -6.92 0.41 -3.52
CA LEU A 51 -5.65 0.14 -4.19
C LEU A 51 -5.58 -1.26 -4.81
N ALA A 52 -6.08 -2.29 -4.11
CA ALA A 52 -5.99 -3.68 -4.59
C ALA A 52 -6.81 -3.90 -5.87
N GLY A 53 -8.09 -3.51 -5.87
CA GLY A 53 -8.95 -3.63 -7.04
C GLY A 53 -8.46 -2.79 -8.22
N GLN A 54 -8.00 -1.56 -7.96
CA GLN A 54 -7.46 -0.68 -9.00
C GLN A 54 -6.15 -1.22 -9.59
N LEU A 55 -5.22 -1.73 -8.76
CA LEU A 55 -3.97 -2.31 -9.24
C LEU A 55 -4.22 -3.58 -10.04
N ALA A 56 -5.14 -4.44 -9.59
CA ALA A 56 -5.54 -5.63 -10.33
C ALA A 56 -6.10 -5.28 -11.72
N ALA A 57 -6.98 -4.27 -11.81
CA ALA A 57 -7.53 -3.80 -13.08
C ALA A 57 -6.43 -3.25 -14.01
N GLN A 58 -5.52 -2.42 -13.49
CA GLN A 58 -4.41 -1.84 -14.26
C GLN A 58 -3.45 -2.92 -14.78
N LEU A 59 -3.07 -3.88 -13.94
CA LEU A 59 -2.21 -5.00 -14.36
C LEU A 59 -2.90 -5.90 -15.38
N ALA A 60 -4.17 -6.25 -15.14
CA ALA A 60 -4.92 -7.11 -16.05
C ALA A 60 -5.02 -6.51 -17.46
N GLN A 61 -5.34 -5.22 -17.57
CA GLN A 61 -5.44 -4.51 -18.84
C GLN A 61 -4.10 -4.43 -19.58
N ARG A 62 -2.99 -4.12 -18.88
CA ARG A 62 -1.68 -3.97 -19.49
C ARG A 62 -1.05 -5.29 -19.89
N LEU A 63 -1.30 -6.36 -19.12
CA LEU A 63 -0.75 -7.69 -19.37
C LEU A 63 -1.63 -8.55 -20.29
N GLY A 64 -2.88 -8.12 -20.56
CA GLY A 64 -3.86 -8.97 -21.25
C GLY A 64 -4.18 -10.27 -20.51
N ARG A 65 -3.99 -10.29 -19.17
CA ARG A 65 -4.07 -11.47 -18.31
C ARG A 65 -4.99 -11.20 -17.11
N SER A 66 -5.86 -12.15 -16.76
CA SER A 66 -6.71 -12.03 -15.58
C SER A 66 -5.89 -11.94 -14.30
N VAL A 67 -6.36 -11.19 -13.30
CA VAL A 67 -5.69 -10.99 -12.02
C VAL A 67 -6.64 -11.35 -10.87
N GLU A 68 -6.27 -12.33 -10.07
CA GLU A 68 -6.86 -12.60 -8.76
C GLU A 68 -6.16 -11.75 -7.71
N TRP A 69 -6.91 -11.07 -6.85
CA TRP A 69 -6.32 -10.22 -5.84
C TRP A 69 -6.92 -10.45 -4.46
N GLN A 70 -6.09 -10.24 -3.43
CA GLN A 70 -6.52 -10.21 -2.04
C GLN A 70 -5.91 -8.98 -1.34
N ALA A 71 -6.75 -8.26 -0.57
CA ALA A 71 -6.35 -7.16 0.29
C ALA A 71 -6.42 -7.61 1.75
N ILE A 72 -5.29 -7.60 2.45
CA ILE A 72 -5.21 -7.85 3.89
C ILE A 72 -4.73 -6.57 4.55
N GLY A 73 -5.65 -5.69 4.86
CA GLY A 73 -5.41 -4.38 5.46
C GLY A 73 -6.14 -4.18 6.76
N SER A 74 -5.67 -3.23 7.56
CA SER A 74 -6.37 -2.77 8.76
C SER A 74 -6.07 -1.30 9.00
N ASN A 75 -7.11 -0.51 9.24
CA ASN A 75 -6.95 0.91 9.54
C ASN A 75 -6.17 1.11 10.84
N GLY A 76 -5.15 1.97 10.81
CA GLY A 76 -4.27 2.22 11.96
C GLY A 76 -3.16 1.20 12.17
N ALA A 77 -3.06 0.13 11.36
CA ALA A 77 -2.02 -0.89 11.50
C ALA A 77 -0.62 -0.32 11.30
N ARG A 78 0.31 -0.75 12.13
CA ARG A 78 1.75 -0.51 12.03
C ARG A 78 2.45 -1.80 11.59
N ALA A 79 3.74 -1.74 11.31
CA ALA A 79 4.53 -2.90 10.92
C ALA A 79 4.39 -4.07 11.92
N ARG A 80 4.42 -3.80 13.22
CA ARG A 80 4.22 -4.81 14.26
C ARG A 80 2.83 -5.46 14.23
N ASP A 81 1.79 -4.66 13.94
CA ASP A 81 0.40 -5.13 13.91
C ASP A 81 0.18 -6.01 12.67
N CYS A 82 0.85 -5.67 11.55
CA CYS A 82 0.88 -6.51 10.36
C CYS A 82 1.55 -7.86 10.63
N LEU A 83 2.67 -7.89 11.34
CA LEU A 83 3.34 -9.14 11.72
C LEU A 83 2.46 -10.04 12.59
N SER A 84 1.84 -9.47 13.63
CA SER A 84 1.11 -10.25 14.62
C SER A 84 -0.30 -10.64 14.19
N ALA A 85 -1.00 -9.81 13.39
CA ALA A 85 -2.42 -9.98 13.11
C ALA A 85 -2.75 -10.16 11.62
N LEU A 86 -1.92 -9.67 10.68
CA LEU A 86 -2.22 -9.73 9.26
C LEU A 86 -1.45 -10.84 8.54
N ILE A 87 -0.16 -11.02 8.80
CA ILE A 87 0.65 -12.13 8.23
C ILE A 87 0.00 -13.51 8.48
N PRO A 88 -0.55 -13.83 9.67
CA PRO A 88 -1.22 -15.11 9.88
C PRO A 88 -2.42 -15.38 8.96
N LYS A 89 -3.01 -14.33 8.38
CA LYS A 89 -4.13 -14.43 7.43
C LYS A 89 -3.69 -14.67 5.98
N VAL A 90 -2.40 -14.50 5.67
CA VAL A 90 -1.86 -14.74 4.32
C VAL A 90 -1.82 -16.23 4.07
N GLN A 91 -2.60 -16.69 3.08
CA GLN A 91 -2.70 -18.09 2.69
C GLN A 91 -2.27 -18.29 1.24
N GLY A 92 -1.68 -19.46 0.96
CA GLY A 92 -1.24 -19.83 -0.40
C GLY A 92 -0.03 -19.03 -0.89
N ASP A 93 0.28 -19.19 -2.17
CA ASP A 93 1.40 -18.57 -2.85
C ASP A 93 0.94 -17.48 -3.81
N TRP A 94 1.75 -16.45 -4.00
CA TRP A 94 1.44 -15.25 -4.76
C TRP A 94 2.48 -14.99 -5.85
N ASP A 95 2.07 -14.49 -7.00
CA ASP A 95 3.00 -14.05 -8.03
C ASP A 95 3.63 -12.70 -7.63
N LEU A 96 2.81 -11.82 -7.03
CA LEU A 96 3.22 -10.51 -6.55
C LEU A 96 2.60 -10.21 -5.18
N ALA A 97 3.40 -9.81 -4.22
CA ALA A 97 2.93 -9.17 -3.00
C ALA A 97 3.33 -7.69 -2.98
N VAL A 98 2.43 -6.83 -2.50
CA VAL A 98 2.64 -5.40 -2.34
C VAL A 98 2.48 -5.03 -0.87
N LEU A 99 3.51 -4.46 -0.27
CA LEU A 99 3.49 -3.99 1.12
C LEU A 99 3.29 -2.47 1.16
N VAL A 100 2.28 -2.02 1.91
CA VAL A 100 1.92 -0.60 2.02
C VAL A 100 1.81 -0.20 3.48
N LEU A 101 2.86 0.44 4.01
CA LEU A 101 2.98 0.80 5.42
C LEU A 101 3.79 2.10 5.60
N GLY A 102 3.65 2.72 6.78
CA GLY A 102 4.59 3.72 7.25
C GLY A 102 3.97 4.98 7.81
N VAL A 103 2.75 5.35 7.43
CA VAL A 103 2.08 6.54 7.96
C VAL A 103 1.79 6.36 9.46
N ASN A 104 1.24 5.19 9.84
CA ASN A 104 0.97 4.91 11.25
C ASN A 104 2.25 4.73 12.07
N ASP A 105 3.29 4.11 11.52
CA ASP A 105 4.60 4.02 12.16
C ASP A 105 5.24 5.40 12.36
N THR A 106 5.07 6.31 11.40
CA THR A 106 5.50 7.69 11.50
C THR A 106 4.80 8.41 12.64
N THR A 107 3.47 8.37 12.69
CA THR A 107 2.66 9.14 13.66
C THR A 107 2.68 8.55 15.08
N HIS A 108 2.88 7.23 15.22
CA HIS A 108 3.02 6.55 16.50
C HIS A 108 4.48 6.44 16.98
N LEU A 109 5.40 7.15 16.35
CA LEU A 109 6.80 7.26 16.78
C LEU A 109 7.54 5.92 16.85
N THR A 110 7.22 4.97 15.98
CA THR A 110 7.97 3.72 15.88
C THR A 110 9.46 4.03 15.67
N THR A 111 10.35 3.58 16.54
CA THR A 111 11.78 3.86 16.40
C THR A 111 12.34 3.25 15.12
N ARG A 112 13.33 3.88 14.47
CA ARG A 112 13.95 3.38 13.24
C ARG A 112 14.48 1.96 13.38
N TRP A 113 15.05 1.62 14.55
CA TRP A 113 15.52 0.26 14.83
C TRP A 113 14.36 -0.76 14.80
N ARG A 114 13.23 -0.44 15.47
CA ARG A 114 12.02 -1.27 15.44
C ARG A 114 11.48 -1.39 14.02
N TRP A 115 11.31 -0.27 13.32
CA TRP A 115 10.85 -0.22 11.94
C TRP A 115 11.65 -1.16 11.05
N ARG A 116 12.99 -1.03 11.06
CA ARG A 116 13.87 -1.88 10.23
C ARG A 116 13.74 -3.36 10.58
N ARG A 117 13.64 -3.69 11.86
CA ARG A 117 13.47 -5.07 12.31
C ARG A 117 12.13 -5.64 11.88
N GLU A 118 11.04 -4.92 12.12
CA GLU A 118 9.67 -5.37 11.86
C GLU A 118 9.41 -5.46 10.35
N ILE A 119 9.87 -4.49 9.55
CA ILE A 119 9.83 -4.57 8.08
C ILE A 119 10.68 -5.76 7.59
N GLY A 120 11.90 -5.95 8.11
CA GLY A 120 12.73 -7.11 7.74
C GLY A 120 12.00 -8.45 7.92
N GLN A 121 11.31 -8.63 9.04
CA GLN A 121 10.50 -9.82 9.31
C GLN A 121 9.27 -9.94 8.39
N LEU A 122 8.61 -8.82 8.07
CA LEU A 122 7.52 -8.80 7.09
C LEU A 122 8.00 -9.24 5.70
N LEU A 123 9.15 -8.71 5.25
CA LEU A 123 9.74 -9.08 3.96
C LEU A 123 10.07 -10.58 3.91
N GLU A 124 10.68 -11.13 4.96
CA GLU A 124 10.99 -12.56 5.05
C GLU A 124 9.71 -13.41 4.96
N SER A 125 8.67 -13.03 5.70
CA SER A 125 7.39 -13.74 5.70
C SER A 125 6.69 -13.69 4.33
N LEU A 126 6.75 -12.55 3.64
CA LEU A 126 6.14 -12.37 2.32
C LEU A 126 6.97 -13.05 1.22
N GLN A 127 8.31 -12.95 1.25
CA GLN A 127 9.19 -13.61 0.30
C GLN A 127 9.07 -15.13 0.32
N ALA A 128 8.75 -15.71 1.48
CA ALA A 128 8.50 -17.16 1.59
C ALA A 128 7.24 -17.62 0.83
N ARG A 129 6.35 -16.69 0.43
CA ARG A 129 5.05 -16.96 -0.19
C ARG A 129 4.80 -16.17 -1.48
N SER A 130 5.75 -15.37 -1.94
CA SER A 130 5.58 -14.53 -3.13
C SER A 130 6.82 -14.61 -4.01
N GLN A 131 6.59 -14.71 -5.32
CA GLN A 131 7.68 -14.71 -6.28
C GLN A 131 8.35 -13.34 -6.38
N ARG A 132 7.54 -12.28 -6.26
CA ARG A 132 7.99 -10.88 -6.31
C ARG A 132 7.37 -10.06 -5.20
N LEU A 133 8.11 -9.06 -4.74
CA LEU A 133 7.69 -8.18 -3.66
C LEU A 133 7.95 -6.73 -4.01
N LEU A 134 6.89 -5.92 -3.95
CA LEU A 134 6.93 -4.47 -4.10
C LEU A 134 6.67 -3.80 -2.76
N LEU A 135 7.49 -2.82 -2.42
CA LEU A 135 7.32 -1.96 -1.26
C LEU A 135 6.88 -0.58 -1.74
N CYS A 136 5.69 -0.15 -1.35
CA CYS A 136 5.30 1.24 -1.53
C CYS A 136 6.07 2.10 -0.55
N GLY A 137 6.66 3.17 -1.03
CA GLY A 137 7.35 4.17 -0.20
C GLY A 137 6.41 4.76 0.87
N VAL A 138 7.00 5.25 1.94
CA VAL A 138 6.23 5.95 2.98
C VAL A 138 5.73 7.29 2.40
N PRO A 139 4.41 7.56 2.42
CA PRO A 139 3.88 8.82 1.90
C PRO A 139 4.53 10.05 2.54
N PRO A 140 4.64 11.17 1.79
CA PRO A 140 5.22 12.41 2.31
C PRO A 140 4.27 13.09 3.32
N VAL A 141 4.25 12.59 4.56
CA VAL A 141 3.34 13.05 5.64
C VAL A 141 3.46 14.56 5.87
N GLY A 142 4.61 15.15 5.53
CA GLY A 142 4.82 16.60 5.58
C GLY A 142 3.95 17.42 4.61
N GLU A 143 3.30 16.78 3.66
CA GLU A 143 2.39 17.44 2.71
C GLU A 143 0.91 17.34 3.12
N PHE A 144 0.58 16.56 4.12
CA PHE A 144 -0.80 16.40 4.58
C PHE A 144 -1.31 17.68 5.25
N ALA A 145 -2.15 18.44 4.53
CA ALA A 145 -2.71 19.70 5.00
C ALA A 145 -3.55 19.55 6.28
N ALA A 146 -4.06 18.36 6.56
CA ALA A 146 -4.80 18.03 7.77
C ALA A 146 -3.94 18.11 9.05
N LEU A 147 -2.60 18.06 8.93
CA LEU A 147 -1.68 18.16 10.06
C LEU A 147 -1.25 19.63 10.29
N PRO A 148 -1.32 20.15 11.54
CA PRO A 148 -0.88 21.50 11.85
C PRO A 148 0.65 21.61 11.90
N GLN A 149 1.20 22.81 11.65
CA GLN A 149 2.60 23.11 11.94
C GLN A 149 2.79 23.37 13.46
N PRO A 150 3.96 23.04 14.03
CA PRO A 150 5.18 22.45 13.39
C PRO A 150 5.15 20.93 13.26
N LEU A 151 4.10 20.28 13.76
CA LEU A 151 3.97 18.80 13.80
C LEU A 151 4.08 18.18 12.40
N ARG A 152 3.48 18.83 11.41
CA ARG A 152 3.54 18.39 10.01
C ARG A 152 4.96 18.32 9.47
N GLY A 153 5.78 19.32 9.71
CA GLY A 153 7.18 19.35 9.29
C GLY A 153 8.00 18.25 9.96
N TRP A 154 7.79 18.05 11.25
CA TRP A 154 8.47 17.01 12.01
C TRP A 154 8.10 15.59 11.55
N PHE A 155 6.81 15.31 11.33
CA PHE A 155 6.37 14.03 10.77
C PHE A 155 6.86 13.83 9.33
N GLY A 156 6.95 14.90 8.54
CA GLY A 156 7.53 14.84 7.20
C GLY A 156 8.97 14.36 7.19
N LEU A 157 9.83 14.97 8.04
CA LEU A 157 11.21 14.50 8.22
C LEU A 157 11.27 13.04 8.67
N ARG A 158 10.41 12.69 9.62
CA ARG A 158 10.36 11.33 10.13
C ARG A 158 9.93 10.31 9.08
N ALA A 159 8.90 10.61 8.28
CA ALA A 159 8.46 9.76 7.15
C ALA A 159 9.59 9.54 6.15
N SER A 160 10.34 10.59 5.80
CA SER A 160 11.50 10.48 4.91
C SER A 160 12.59 9.55 5.47
N LEU A 161 12.84 9.59 6.77
CA LEU A 161 13.81 8.68 7.43
C LEU A 161 13.33 7.22 7.37
N LEU A 162 12.04 6.96 7.62
CA LEU A 162 11.47 5.61 7.54
C LEU A 162 11.45 5.11 6.08
N ASP A 163 11.16 5.98 5.11
CA ASP A 163 11.23 5.63 3.68
C ASP A 163 12.67 5.32 3.24
N GLY A 164 13.65 6.08 3.72
CA GLY A 164 15.06 5.77 3.48
C GLY A 164 15.45 4.37 3.99
N ASP A 165 15.02 4.03 5.21
CA ASP A 165 15.24 2.69 5.77
C ASP A 165 14.51 1.59 4.95
N LEU A 166 13.29 1.87 4.48
CA LEU A 166 12.50 0.96 3.64
C LEU A 166 13.20 0.69 2.30
N ARG A 167 13.69 1.73 1.64
CA ARG A 167 14.45 1.66 0.40
C ARG A 167 15.74 0.85 0.55
N ASP A 168 16.46 1.04 1.66
CA ASP A 168 17.69 0.29 1.94
C ASP A 168 17.40 -1.19 2.17
N LEU A 169 16.31 -1.52 2.87
CA LEU A 169 15.86 -2.90 3.06
C LEU A 169 15.42 -3.53 1.75
N ALA A 170 14.68 -2.81 0.90
CA ALA A 170 14.27 -3.27 -0.42
C ALA A 170 15.47 -3.69 -1.27
N ARG A 171 16.51 -2.84 -1.36
CA ARG A 171 17.76 -3.17 -2.08
C ARG A 171 18.43 -4.43 -1.54
N ARG A 172 18.57 -4.55 -0.21
CA ARG A 172 19.21 -5.71 0.44
C ARG A 172 18.46 -7.02 0.24
N LYS A 173 17.14 -6.96 0.13
CA LYS A 173 16.25 -8.12 -0.02
C LYS A 173 15.81 -8.35 -1.46
N ASN A 174 16.39 -7.61 -2.44
CA ASN A 174 16.05 -7.68 -3.86
C ASN A 174 14.55 -7.52 -4.11
N CYS A 175 13.95 -6.49 -3.50
CA CYS A 175 12.56 -6.11 -3.66
C CYS A 175 12.46 -4.78 -4.42
N LEU A 176 11.40 -4.59 -5.19
CA LEU A 176 11.11 -3.31 -5.84
C LEU A 176 10.63 -2.30 -4.79
N HIS A 177 11.23 -1.12 -4.72
CA HIS A 177 10.74 0.02 -3.95
C HIS A 177 10.21 1.09 -4.89
N VAL A 178 8.94 1.42 -4.74
CA VAL A 178 8.27 2.48 -5.52
C VAL A 178 7.92 3.64 -4.60
N PRO A 179 8.57 4.80 -4.75
CA PRO A 179 8.27 5.96 -3.92
C PRO A 179 6.85 6.46 -4.18
N VAL A 180 6.19 6.95 -3.13
CA VAL A 180 4.94 7.70 -3.29
C VAL A 180 5.27 9.10 -3.80
N VAL A 181 4.63 9.50 -4.90
CA VAL A 181 4.88 10.80 -5.53
C VAL A 181 4.41 11.93 -4.62
N ALA A 182 5.27 12.94 -4.46
CA ALA A 182 4.96 14.19 -3.78
C ALA A 182 3.99 15.06 -4.62
N GLY A 183 3.37 16.07 -4.00
CA GLY A 183 2.47 17.00 -4.70
C GLY A 183 1.03 16.48 -4.76
N LEU A 184 0.49 16.02 -3.64
CA LEU A 184 -0.88 15.54 -3.53
C LEU A 184 -1.88 16.66 -3.84
N GLN A 185 -2.55 16.57 -4.99
CA GLN A 185 -3.63 17.46 -5.37
C GLN A 185 -4.90 17.15 -4.54
N PRO A 186 -5.70 18.16 -4.16
CA PRO A 186 -6.90 17.95 -3.33
C PRO A 186 -7.88 16.93 -3.91
N GLU A 187 -8.00 16.82 -5.24
CA GLU A 187 -8.90 15.90 -5.94
C GLU A 187 -8.49 14.44 -5.78
N LEU A 188 -7.23 14.19 -5.47
CA LEU A 188 -6.69 12.87 -5.22
C LEU A 188 -6.93 12.40 -3.78
N LEU A 189 -7.39 13.30 -2.90
CA LEU A 189 -7.69 13.00 -1.50
C LEU A 189 -9.18 12.83 -1.26
N ALA A 190 -9.51 11.97 -0.32
CA ALA A 190 -10.86 11.79 0.20
C ALA A 190 -11.26 12.96 1.10
N ALA A 191 -12.51 12.97 1.58
CA ALA A 191 -13.08 14.08 2.36
C ALA A 191 -12.33 14.39 3.67
N ASP A 192 -11.52 13.46 4.19
CA ASP A 192 -10.68 13.68 5.37
C ASP A 192 -9.37 14.42 5.07
N GLY A 193 -9.05 14.64 3.78
CA GLY A 193 -7.82 15.29 3.34
C GLY A 193 -6.55 14.51 3.64
N TYR A 194 -6.68 13.19 3.84
CA TYR A 194 -5.60 12.32 4.30
C TYR A 194 -5.46 11.05 3.46
N HIS A 195 -6.56 10.33 3.24
CA HIS A 195 -6.60 9.12 2.44
C HIS A 195 -6.84 9.43 0.96
N PRO A 196 -6.44 8.54 0.04
CA PRO A 196 -6.74 8.72 -1.37
C PRO A 196 -8.24 8.67 -1.65
N SER A 197 -8.70 9.50 -2.59
CA SER A 197 -10.02 9.37 -3.23
C SER A 197 -10.02 8.20 -4.23
N ALA A 198 -11.16 7.87 -4.83
CA ALA A 198 -11.22 6.87 -5.90
C ALA A 198 -10.30 7.23 -7.09
N LEU A 199 -10.18 8.53 -7.41
CA LEU A 199 -9.24 9.01 -8.42
C LEU A 199 -7.79 8.84 -7.96
N GLY A 200 -7.50 9.15 -6.68
CA GLY A 200 -6.19 8.98 -6.08
C GLY A 200 -5.72 7.52 -6.11
N TYR A 201 -6.58 6.60 -5.70
CA TYR A 201 -6.27 5.16 -5.77
C TYR A 201 -6.02 4.68 -7.21
N ARG A 202 -6.82 5.14 -8.18
CA ARG A 202 -6.65 4.79 -9.59
C ARG A 202 -5.31 5.28 -10.13
N GLN A 203 -4.94 6.52 -9.86
CA GLN A 203 -3.66 7.10 -10.32
C GLN A 203 -2.48 6.39 -9.65
N TRP A 204 -2.55 6.16 -8.34
CA TRP A 204 -1.50 5.45 -7.63
C TRP A 204 -1.31 4.03 -8.15
N ALA A 205 -2.40 3.29 -8.35
CA ALA A 205 -2.37 1.96 -8.95
C ALA A 205 -1.75 1.97 -10.37
N GLY A 206 -2.05 3.00 -11.17
CA GLY A 206 -1.44 3.20 -12.49
C GLY A 206 0.08 3.33 -12.40
N LEU A 207 0.57 4.19 -11.52
CA LEU A 207 2.01 4.39 -11.28
C LEU A 207 2.71 3.10 -10.81
N LEU A 208 2.08 2.34 -9.88
CA LEU A 208 2.62 1.06 -9.44
C LEU A 208 2.69 0.04 -10.58
N ALA A 209 1.65 -0.02 -11.42
CA ALA A 209 1.63 -0.92 -12.57
C ALA A 209 2.72 -0.54 -13.60
N ASP A 210 2.92 0.75 -13.88
CA ASP A 210 3.96 1.23 -14.78
C ASP A 210 5.37 0.86 -14.28
N GLN A 211 5.64 1.02 -12.99
CA GLN A 211 6.92 0.66 -12.38
C GLN A 211 7.17 -0.86 -12.39
N LEU A 212 6.14 -1.66 -12.12
CA LEU A 212 6.22 -3.12 -12.19
C LEU A 212 6.54 -3.62 -13.60
N LEU A 213 5.95 -3.02 -14.63
CA LEU A 213 6.21 -3.38 -16.02
C LEU A 213 7.60 -2.92 -16.47
N ALA A 214 8.02 -1.73 -16.07
CA ALA A 214 9.36 -1.21 -16.40
C ALA A 214 10.49 -2.03 -15.74
N ASP A 215 10.26 -2.59 -14.55
CA ASP A 215 11.19 -3.49 -13.85
C ASP A 215 11.30 -4.89 -14.50
N GLY A 216 10.47 -5.20 -15.50
CA GLY A 216 10.42 -6.53 -16.10
C GLY A 216 9.85 -7.60 -15.16
N SER A 217 8.94 -7.20 -14.29
CA SER A 217 8.38 -8.07 -13.25
C SER A 217 7.43 -9.15 -13.77
N PHE A 218 7.07 -9.15 -15.08
CA PHE A 218 6.12 -10.09 -15.69
C PHE A 218 6.57 -10.54 -17.07
#